data_02b9d44f473736c8d43fb5f5300c4fd7
#
_entry.id   02b9d44f473736c8d43fb5f5300c4fd7
#
_cell.length_a   1.000
_cell.length_b   1.000
_cell.length_c   1.000
_cell.angle_alpha   90.00
_cell.angle_beta   90.00
_cell.angle_gamma   90.00
#
_symmetry.space_group_name_H-M   'P 1'
#
loop_
_entity.id
_entity.type
_entity.pdbx_description
1 polymer ?
#
loop_
_entity_poly.entity_id
_entity_poly.type
_entity_poly.pdbx_seq_one_letter_code
_entity_poly.pdbx_strand_id
1 'polypeptide(L)'
;VLHILCLADWAVAQELVYQEEEAKAAFIYRFATFVQWPETLRSDEVFAVAILGADGVASELEEFLPGRSIQGRPLEVRRLRTIAELRDEAVIFIGADENFRLPQLVRKVEGRPMLVVTEAPGALEDGSMINFRMVDRRVRFEISLTAAERAGLEFSSRLLSAAMSVDTTSAVPPRARVIYASGDSSTSIAHGISLR
;
A
#
# COMPACT_ATOMS: atom_id res chain seq x y z
N VAL A 1 -11.60 -33.49 -27.02
CA VAL A 1 -12.49 -32.31 -26.85
C VAL A 1 -12.26 -31.70 -25.44
N LEU A 2 -12.10 -32.53 -24.40
CA LEU A 2 -11.92 -32.04 -23.00
C LEU A 2 -10.60 -31.25 -22.77
N HIS A 3 -9.51 -31.64 -23.48
CA HIS A 3 -8.20 -30.94 -23.34
C HIS A 3 -8.17 -29.55 -23.99
N ILE A 4 -9.00 -29.27 -24.98
CA ILE A 4 -9.05 -27.97 -25.68
C ILE A 4 -9.76 -26.92 -24.83
N LEU A 5 -10.76 -27.30 -24.03
CA LEU A 5 -11.48 -26.39 -23.13
C LEU A 5 -10.58 -25.88 -21.99
N CYS A 6 -9.71 -26.73 -21.42
CA CYS A 6 -8.77 -26.30 -20.36
C CYS A 6 -7.72 -25.28 -20.83
N LEU A 7 -7.29 -25.37 -22.10
CA LEU A 7 -6.29 -24.42 -22.64
C LEU A 7 -6.90 -23.04 -22.92
N ALA A 8 -8.19 -22.98 -23.27
CA ALA A 8 -8.87 -21.69 -23.48
C ALA A 8 -9.09 -20.92 -22.18
N ASP A 9 -9.47 -21.60 -21.10
CA ASP A 9 -9.65 -20.98 -19.78
C ASP A 9 -8.33 -20.45 -19.21
N TRP A 10 -7.23 -21.17 -19.38
CA TRP A 10 -5.89 -20.72 -18.99
C TRP A 10 -5.47 -19.45 -19.73
N ALA A 11 -5.66 -19.38 -21.05
CA ALA A 11 -5.28 -18.23 -21.86
C ALA A 11 -6.05 -16.97 -21.46
N VAL A 12 -7.36 -17.09 -21.21
CA VAL A 12 -8.20 -15.98 -20.72
C VAL A 12 -7.77 -15.52 -19.34
N ALA A 13 -7.42 -16.44 -18.45
CA ALA A 13 -6.95 -16.08 -17.10
C ALA A 13 -5.61 -15.32 -17.15
N GLN A 14 -4.67 -15.74 -17.99
CA GLN A 14 -3.40 -15.04 -18.18
C GLN A 14 -3.58 -13.62 -18.76
N GLU A 15 -4.45 -13.47 -19.74
CA GLU A 15 -4.76 -12.18 -20.36
C GLU A 15 -5.34 -11.20 -19.32
N LEU A 16 -6.24 -11.66 -18.44
CA LEU A 16 -6.83 -10.84 -17.39
C LEU A 16 -5.80 -10.40 -16.35
N VAL A 17 -4.88 -11.27 -15.97
CA VAL A 17 -3.78 -10.93 -15.03
C VAL A 17 -2.86 -9.90 -15.67
N TYR A 18 -2.44 -10.08 -16.90
CA TYR A 18 -1.61 -9.14 -17.63
C TYR A 18 -2.24 -7.75 -17.70
N GLN A 19 -3.52 -7.65 -18.07
CA GLN A 19 -4.25 -6.38 -18.12
C GLN A 19 -4.35 -5.70 -16.74
N GLU A 20 -4.43 -6.47 -15.67
CA GLU A 20 -4.45 -5.95 -14.30
C GLU A 20 -3.09 -5.35 -13.92
N GLU A 21 -1.99 -6.06 -14.19
CA GLU A 21 -0.62 -5.63 -13.87
C GLU A 21 -0.24 -4.38 -14.67
N GLU A 22 -0.54 -4.33 -15.97
CA GLU A 22 -0.37 -3.15 -16.83
C GLU A 22 -1.14 -1.94 -16.28
N ALA A 23 -2.40 -2.14 -15.90
CA ALA A 23 -3.23 -1.07 -15.35
C ALA A 23 -2.66 -0.53 -14.03
N LYS A 24 -2.20 -1.41 -13.13
CA LYS A 24 -1.56 -1.02 -11.86
C LYS A 24 -0.27 -0.24 -12.11
N ALA A 25 0.59 -0.70 -13.02
CA ALA A 25 1.81 -0.01 -13.41
C ALA A 25 1.53 1.41 -13.94
N ALA A 26 0.55 1.55 -14.83
CA ALA A 26 0.12 2.85 -15.35
C ALA A 26 -0.43 3.77 -14.24
N PHE A 27 -1.18 3.23 -13.28
CA PHE A 27 -1.67 4.00 -12.14
C PHE A 27 -0.53 4.42 -11.20
N ILE A 28 0.44 3.55 -10.89
CA ILE A 28 1.60 3.91 -10.05
C ILE A 28 2.37 5.08 -10.66
N TYR A 29 2.61 5.06 -11.97
CA TYR A 29 3.21 6.18 -12.67
C TYR A 29 2.37 7.47 -12.54
N ARG A 30 1.05 7.38 -12.71
CA ARG A 30 0.14 8.53 -12.55
C ARG A 30 0.13 9.06 -11.12
N PHE A 31 0.15 8.19 -10.11
CA PHE A 31 0.24 8.61 -8.72
C PHE A 31 1.53 9.40 -8.49
N ALA A 32 2.67 8.89 -8.95
CA ALA A 32 3.94 9.59 -8.87
C ALA A 32 3.91 10.98 -9.56
N THR A 33 3.14 11.12 -10.65
CA THR A 33 3.00 12.38 -11.39
C THR A 33 2.06 13.37 -10.69
N PHE A 34 0.99 12.89 -10.04
CA PHE A 34 -0.07 13.74 -9.46
C PHE A 34 0.07 13.99 -7.96
N VAL A 35 1.05 13.39 -7.31
CA VAL A 35 1.47 13.73 -5.96
C VAL A 35 2.38 14.95 -6.00
N GLN A 36 2.16 15.88 -5.07
CA GLN A 36 3.08 16.99 -4.84
C GLN A 36 4.14 16.54 -3.85
N TRP A 37 5.36 16.41 -4.36
CA TRP A 37 6.49 15.98 -3.57
C TRP A 37 7.17 17.17 -2.91
N PRO A 38 7.58 17.10 -1.63
CA PRO A 38 8.32 18.16 -0.98
C PRO A 38 9.69 18.36 -1.65
N GLU A 39 10.22 19.58 -1.54
CA GLU A 39 11.49 19.95 -2.20
C GLU A 39 12.68 19.13 -1.72
N THR A 40 12.62 18.59 -0.51
CA THR A 40 13.64 17.71 0.06
C THR A 40 13.89 16.45 -0.78
N LEU A 41 12.88 15.97 -1.53
CA LEU A 41 13.02 14.85 -2.46
C LEU A 41 13.52 15.25 -3.86
N ARG A 42 13.68 16.54 -4.12
CA ARG A 42 14.13 17.03 -5.45
C ARG A 42 15.64 16.93 -5.66
N SER A 43 16.40 16.62 -4.63
CA SER A 43 17.86 16.52 -4.68
C SER A 43 18.36 15.24 -5.33
N ASP A 44 17.54 14.22 -5.46
CA ASP A 44 17.93 12.93 -6.03
C ASP A 44 17.95 12.98 -7.56
N GLU A 45 18.97 12.40 -8.17
CA GLU A 45 19.13 12.34 -9.63
C GLU A 45 18.05 11.45 -10.28
N VAL A 46 17.50 10.50 -9.53
CA VAL A 46 16.55 9.48 -10.00
C VAL A 46 15.29 9.48 -9.14
N PHE A 47 14.14 9.27 -9.76
CA PHE A 47 12.88 9.04 -9.05
C PHE A 47 12.66 7.53 -8.90
N ALA A 48 12.99 6.98 -7.73
CA ALA A 48 12.93 5.54 -7.49
C ALA A 48 11.53 5.08 -7.02
N VAL A 49 11.06 3.98 -7.62
CA VAL A 49 9.83 3.27 -7.25
C VAL A 49 10.21 1.86 -6.80
N ALA A 50 9.92 1.54 -5.55
CA ALA A 50 10.12 0.20 -5.01
C ALA A 50 8.88 -0.68 -5.22
N ILE A 51 9.10 -1.94 -5.55
CA ILE A 51 8.04 -2.95 -5.69
C ILE A 51 8.40 -4.14 -4.80
N LEU A 52 7.48 -4.55 -3.94
CA LEU A 52 7.62 -5.71 -3.06
C LEU A 52 6.49 -6.70 -3.31
N GLY A 53 6.82 -7.93 -3.74
CA GLY A 53 5.86 -9.02 -3.92
C GLY A 53 4.88 -8.84 -5.08
N ALA A 54 5.29 -8.14 -6.16
CA ALA A 54 4.46 -7.92 -7.35
C ALA A 54 5.35 -7.83 -8.60
N ASP A 55 6.00 -8.92 -8.95
CA ASP A 55 6.97 -8.97 -10.04
C ASP A 55 6.38 -8.62 -11.41
N GLY A 56 5.12 -9.00 -11.67
CA GLY A 56 4.43 -8.65 -12.90
C GLY A 56 4.23 -7.13 -13.03
N VAL A 57 3.75 -6.47 -11.98
CA VAL A 57 3.62 -5.01 -11.95
C VAL A 57 4.98 -4.32 -12.12
N ALA A 58 6.05 -4.88 -11.55
CA ALA A 58 7.40 -4.36 -11.73
C ALA A 58 7.86 -4.47 -13.18
N SER A 59 7.60 -5.62 -13.85
CA SER A 59 7.94 -5.82 -15.26
C SER A 59 7.20 -4.84 -16.17
N GLU A 60 5.88 -4.70 -15.96
CA GLU A 60 5.06 -3.75 -16.72
C GLU A 60 5.53 -2.30 -16.51
N LEU A 61 5.91 -1.95 -15.28
CA LEU A 61 6.41 -0.62 -14.99
C LEU A 61 7.76 -0.38 -15.69
N GLU A 62 8.68 -1.34 -15.64
CA GLU A 62 9.99 -1.28 -16.32
C GLU A 62 9.83 -1.13 -17.85
N GLU A 63 8.87 -1.83 -18.46
CA GLU A 63 8.58 -1.74 -19.88
C GLU A 63 7.94 -0.40 -20.27
N PHE A 64 7.12 0.14 -19.39
CA PHE A 64 6.40 1.40 -19.59
C PHE A 64 7.27 2.65 -19.42
N LEU A 65 8.36 2.59 -18.65
CA LEU A 65 9.14 3.76 -18.22
C LEU A 65 10.12 4.38 -19.24
N PRO A 66 10.64 3.71 -20.31
CA PRO A 66 11.64 4.29 -21.19
C PRO A 66 11.25 5.69 -21.69
N GLY A 67 12.13 6.67 -21.44
CA GLY A 67 11.92 8.07 -21.84
C GLY A 67 10.92 8.87 -20.97
N ARG A 68 10.37 8.30 -19.90
CA ARG A 68 9.51 8.99 -18.95
C ARG A 68 10.29 9.54 -17.77
N SER A 69 9.78 10.65 -17.23
CA SER A 69 10.37 11.30 -16.05
C SER A 69 9.28 11.82 -15.13
N ILE A 70 9.60 11.97 -13.85
CA ILE A 70 8.79 12.65 -12.86
C ILE A 70 9.56 13.88 -12.38
N GLN A 71 8.99 15.06 -12.56
CA GLN A 71 9.62 16.35 -12.22
C GLN A 71 11.05 16.48 -12.81
N GLY A 72 11.25 16.00 -14.04
CA GLY A 72 12.53 16.04 -14.74
C GLY A 72 13.53 14.96 -14.35
N ARG A 73 13.21 14.09 -13.40
CA ARG A 73 14.06 12.97 -12.98
C ARG A 73 13.64 11.68 -13.69
N PRO A 74 14.59 10.91 -14.25
CA PRO A 74 14.28 9.59 -14.82
C PRO A 74 13.72 8.67 -13.71
N LEU A 75 12.80 7.78 -14.10
CA LEU A 75 12.28 6.77 -13.19
C LEU A 75 13.17 5.54 -13.17
N GLU A 76 13.30 4.96 -11.97
CA GLU A 76 13.95 3.67 -11.75
C GLU A 76 13.01 2.77 -10.95
N VAL A 77 12.87 1.51 -11.36
CA VAL A 77 12.14 0.48 -10.62
C VAL A 77 13.13 -0.37 -9.84
N ARG A 78 12.84 -0.55 -8.55
CA ARG A 78 13.61 -1.41 -7.68
C ARG A 78 12.75 -2.53 -7.13
N ARG A 79 13.08 -3.77 -7.49
CA ARG A 79 12.42 -4.95 -6.93
C ARG A 79 13.03 -5.25 -5.57
N LEU A 80 12.21 -5.27 -4.54
CA LEU A 80 12.62 -5.60 -3.18
C LEU A 80 12.19 -7.02 -2.83
N ARG A 81 13.04 -7.73 -2.11
CA ARG A 81 12.71 -9.03 -1.51
C ARG A 81 12.24 -8.87 -0.07
N THR A 82 12.70 -7.81 0.59
CA THR A 82 12.37 -7.52 1.97
C THR A 82 12.26 -6.01 2.21
N ILE A 83 11.50 -5.62 3.22
CA ILE A 83 11.41 -4.22 3.66
C ILE A 83 12.77 -3.66 4.13
N ALA A 84 13.72 -4.53 4.54
CA ALA A 84 15.04 -4.10 4.96
C ALA A 84 15.85 -3.42 3.83
N GLU A 85 15.59 -3.81 2.59
CA GLU A 85 16.23 -3.25 1.39
C GLU A 85 15.72 -1.86 0.99
N LEU A 86 14.58 -1.44 1.56
CA LEU A 86 13.99 -0.12 1.30
C LEU A 86 14.91 0.99 1.80
N ARG A 87 15.19 1.96 0.91
CA ARG A 87 16.05 3.12 1.14
C ARG A 87 15.24 4.41 1.01
N ASP A 88 15.60 5.26 0.05
CA ASP A 88 15.03 6.60 -0.15
C ASP A 88 14.12 6.67 -1.40
N GLU A 89 13.48 5.54 -1.72
CA GLU A 89 12.49 5.51 -2.80
C GLU A 89 11.32 6.45 -2.50
N ALA A 90 10.83 7.12 -3.54
CA ALA A 90 9.69 8.03 -3.40
C ALA A 90 8.35 7.27 -3.29
N VAL A 91 8.25 6.12 -3.95
CA VAL A 91 7.05 5.27 -3.94
C VAL A 91 7.42 3.86 -3.56
N ILE A 92 6.58 3.20 -2.76
CA ILE A 92 6.61 1.75 -2.58
C ILE A 92 5.23 1.17 -2.89
N PHE A 93 5.22 0.12 -3.73
CA PHE A 93 4.06 -0.73 -3.94
C PHE A 93 4.28 -2.10 -3.28
N ILE A 94 3.28 -2.54 -2.52
CA ILE A 94 3.27 -3.85 -1.86
C ILE A 94 2.15 -4.69 -2.46
N GLY A 95 2.51 -5.83 -3.02
CA GLY A 95 1.58 -6.83 -3.51
C GLY A 95 0.77 -7.48 -2.38
N ALA A 96 -0.36 -8.08 -2.74
CA ALA A 96 -1.31 -8.65 -1.78
C ALA A 96 -0.66 -9.68 -0.83
N ASP A 97 0.20 -10.54 -1.34
CA ASP A 97 0.86 -11.60 -0.57
C ASP A 97 1.84 -11.07 0.49
N GLU A 98 2.36 -9.86 0.29
CA GLU A 98 3.29 -9.20 1.21
C GLU A 98 2.61 -8.19 2.15
N ASN A 99 1.28 -8.02 2.07
CA ASN A 99 0.55 -7.02 2.84
C ASN A 99 0.68 -7.19 4.36
N PHE A 100 0.95 -8.40 4.85
CA PHE A 100 1.21 -8.64 6.27
C PHE A 100 2.42 -7.85 6.81
N ARG A 101 3.28 -7.34 5.93
CA ARG A 101 4.43 -6.49 6.26
C ARG A 101 4.09 -5.00 6.34
N LEU A 102 2.88 -4.59 5.91
CA LEU A 102 2.48 -3.18 5.87
C LEU A 102 2.64 -2.47 7.21
N PRO A 103 2.25 -3.02 8.38
CA PRO A 103 2.45 -2.33 9.66
C PRO A 103 3.93 -2.09 10.00
N GLN A 104 4.83 -2.99 9.59
CA GLN A 104 6.27 -2.81 9.76
C GLN A 104 6.81 -1.73 8.84
N LEU A 105 6.34 -1.72 7.57
CA LEU A 105 6.72 -0.71 6.59
C LEU A 105 6.31 0.68 7.05
N VAL A 106 5.04 0.87 7.44
CA VAL A 106 4.51 2.18 7.88
C VAL A 106 5.35 2.76 9.01
N ARG A 107 5.72 1.94 9.99
CA ARG A 107 6.65 2.37 11.06
C ARG A 107 8.04 2.76 10.55
N LYS A 108 8.56 2.02 9.55
CA LYS A 108 9.90 2.29 8.99
C LYS A 108 9.94 3.60 8.22
N VAL A 109 8.85 3.97 7.57
CA VAL A 109 8.77 5.17 6.72
C VAL A 109 8.08 6.36 7.40
N GLU A 110 7.77 6.23 8.69
CA GLU A 110 7.13 7.31 9.45
C GLU A 110 7.95 8.61 9.37
N GLY A 111 7.25 9.72 9.04
CA GLY A 111 7.88 11.02 8.84
C GLY A 111 8.69 11.18 7.56
N ARG A 112 8.70 10.18 6.67
CA ARG A 112 9.36 10.26 5.37
C ARG A 112 8.32 10.52 4.28
N PRO A 113 8.62 11.37 3.31
CA PRO A 113 7.72 11.65 2.20
C PRO A 113 7.74 10.51 1.15
N MET A 114 7.28 9.34 1.54
CA MET A 114 7.21 8.13 0.71
C MET A 114 5.75 7.74 0.51
N LEU A 115 5.32 7.63 -0.75
CA LEU A 115 3.99 7.17 -1.10
C LEU A 115 3.89 5.65 -0.92
N VAL A 116 3.02 5.21 -0.01
CA VAL A 116 2.73 3.78 0.22
C VAL A 116 1.48 3.38 -0.55
N VAL A 117 1.64 2.45 -1.50
CA VAL A 117 0.57 1.89 -2.34
C VAL A 117 0.44 0.41 -2.07
N THR A 118 -0.79 -0.10 -1.98
CA THR A 118 -1.11 -1.49 -1.66
C THR A 118 -2.25 -2.02 -2.54
N GLU A 119 -2.58 -3.30 -2.37
CA GLU A 119 -3.70 -3.95 -3.04
C GLU A 119 -4.43 -4.98 -2.16
N ALA A 120 -4.54 -4.71 -0.87
CA ALA A 120 -5.14 -5.64 0.07
C ALA A 120 -6.37 -5.05 0.79
N PRO A 121 -7.35 -5.87 1.17
CA PRO A 121 -8.45 -5.43 2.00
C PRO A 121 -7.97 -4.84 3.33
N GLY A 122 -8.55 -3.69 3.74
CA GLY A 122 -8.22 -3.05 5.02
C GLY A 122 -6.88 -2.29 5.04
N ALA A 123 -6.16 -2.22 3.94
CA ALA A 123 -4.82 -1.64 3.92
C ALA A 123 -4.78 -0.13 4.24
N LEU A 124 -5.84 0.62 3.96
CA LEU A 124 -5.91 2.03 4.35
C LEU A 124 -5.95 2.21 5.87
N GLU A 125 -6.67 1.35 6.59
CA GLU A 125 -6.73 1.36 8.06
C GLU A 125 -5.36 1.00 8.67
N ASP A 126 -4.58 0.17 7.98
CA ASP A 126 -3.22 -0.22 8.36
C ASP A 126 -2.14 0.82 7.95
N GLY A 127 -2.55 1.93 7.33
CA GLY A 127 -1.67 3.07 7.03
C GLY A 127 -1.19 3.20 5.60
N SER A 128 -1.74 2.42 4.66
CA SER A 128 -1.56 2.68 3.23
C SER A 128 -2.18 4.01 2.84
N MET A 129 -1.59 4.70 1.86
CA MET A 129 -2.09 5.97 1.35
C MET A 129 -2.99 5.79 0.14
N ILE A 130 -2.66 4.81 -0.72
CA ILE A 130 -3.48 4.42 -1.87
C ILE A 130 -3.59 2.90 -1.87
N ASN A 131 -4.80 2.39 -2.04
CA ASN A 131 -5.04 0.96 -2.11
C ASN A 131 -5.82 0.59 -3.37
N PHE A 132 -5.28 -0.34 -4.14
CA PHE A 132 -5.96 -0.86 -5.31
C PHE A 132 -7.10 -1.81 -4.93
N ARG A 133 -8.17 -1.75 -5.72
CA ARG A 133 -9.33 -2.62 -5.62
C ARG A 133 -9.75 -3.11 -6.99
N MET A 134 -10.08 -4.38 -7.08
CA MET A 134 -10.74 -4.92 -8.27
C MET A 134 -12.25 -4.75 -8.14
N VAL A 135 -12.85 -3.97 -9.05
CA VAL A 135 -14.30 -3.75 -9.11
C VAL A 135 -14.75 -3.98 -10.56
N ASP A 136 -15.67 -4.90 -10.77
CA ASP A 136 -16.18 -5.27 -12.09
C ASP A 136 -15.05 -5.57 -13.10
N ARG A 137 -14.05 -6.33 -12.70
CA ARG A 137 -12.83 -6.68 -13.47
C ARG A 137 -12.03 -5.45 -13.94
N ARG A 138 -12.11 -4.35 -13.22
CA ARG A 138 -11.32 -3.14 -13.48
C ARG A 138 -10.55 -2.75 -12.24
N VAL A 139 -9.32 -2.33 -12.45
CA VAL A 139 -8.51 -1.74 -11.39
C VAL A 139 -9.10 -0.38 -11.02
N ARG A 140 -9.44 -0.23 -9.74
CA ARG A 140 -9.85 1.00 -9.09
C ARG A 140 -8.91 1.26 -7.93
N PHE A 141 -9.03 2.41 -7.29
CA PHE A 141 -8.25 2.70 -6.09
C PHE A 141 -9.02 3.58 -5.12
N GLU A 142 -8.66 3.45 -3.87
CA GLU A 142 -9.13 4.25 -2.75
C GLU A 142 -7.95 4.98 -2.12
N ILE A 143 -8.21 6.12 -1.47
CA ILE A 143 -7.19 7.03 -0.94
C ILE A 143 -7.43 7.29 0.55
N SER A 144 -6.36 7.32 1.35
CA SER A 144 -6.34 7.89 2.70
C SER A 144 -5.58 9.22 2.68
N LEU A 145 -6.30 10.34 2.77
CA LEU A 145 -5.69 11.68 2.86
C LEU A 145 -4.90 11.83 4.15
N THR A 146 -5.44 11.32 5.25
CA THR A 146 -4.78 11.40 6.56
C THR A 146 -3.42 10.71 6.57
N ALA A 147 -3.29 9.56 5.90
CA ALA A 147 -2.01 8.87 5.78
C ALA A 147 -1.01 9.67 4.94
N ALA A 148 -1.47 10.28 3.84
CA ALA A 148 -0.64 11.12 2.97
C ALA A 148 -0.15 12.38 3.68
N GLU A 149 -1.03 13.10 4.38
CA GLU A 149 -0.71 14.31 5.15
C GLU A 149 0.35 14.05 6.23
N ARG A 150 0.28 12.90 6.93
CA ARG A 150 1.30 12.51 7.92
C ARG A 150 2.68 12.32 7.31
N ALA A 151 2.76 11.91 6.05
CA ALA A 151 3.99 11.78 5.30
C ALA A 151 4.43 13.08 4.61
N GLY A 152 3.67 14.18 4.76
CA GLY A 152 3.95 15.45 4.09
C GLY A 152 3.69 15.41 2.59
N LEU A 153 2.81 14.52 2.12
CA LEU A 153 2.41 14.41 0.72
C LEU A 153 1.05 15.07 0.49
N GLU A 154 0.94 15.81 -0.61
CA GLU A 154 -0.32 16.41 -1.05
C GLU A 154 -0.77 15.78 -2.36
N PHE A 155 -2.05 15.45 -2.45
CA PHE A 155 -2.65 14.86 -3.65
C PHE A 155 -3.36 15.93 -4.48
N SER A 156 -3.08 15.95 -5.77
CA SER A 156 -3.78 16.86 -6.68
C SER A 156 -5.28 16.55 -6.74
N SER A 157 -6.11 17.57 -6.99
CA SER A 157 -7.56 17.40 -7.15
C SER A 157 -7.91 16.41 -8.28
N ARG A 158 -7.06 16.31 -9.31
CA ARG A 158 -7.23 15.33 -10.40
C ARG A 158 -7.09 13.90 -9.90
N LEU A 159 -6.13 13.62 -9.01
CA LEU A 159 -5.96 12.29 -8.41
C LEU A 159 -7.16 11.95 -7.51
N LEU A 160 -7.57 12.89 -6.67
CA LEU A 160 -8.72 12.71 -5.77
C LEU A 160 -10.03 12.46 -6.53
N SER A 161 -10.27 13.17 -7.64
CA SER A 161 -11.47 12.99 -8.46
C SER A 161 -11.51 11.64 -9.20
N ALA A 162 -10.36 11.00 -9.40
CA ALA A 162 -10.27 9.69 -10.05
C ALA A 162 -10.39 8.52 -9.07
N ALA A 163 -10.28 8.77 -7.76
CA ALA A 163 -10.42 7.75 -6.72
C ALA A 163 -11.88 7.26 -6.62
N MET A 164 -12.03 5.99 -6.29
CA MET A 164 -13.34 5.40 -5.98
C MET A 164 -13.89 5.92 -4.65
N SER A 165 -13.02 6.10 -3.68
CA SER A 165 -13.31 6.70 -2.37
C SER A 165 -12.10 7.44 -1.82
N VAL A 166 -12.37 8.46 -1.03
CA VAL A 166 -11.34 9.26 -0.33
C VAL A 166 -11.69 9.24 1.15
N ASP A 167 -10.83 8.63 1.96
CA ASP A 167 -10.95 8.62 3.41
C ASP A 167 -10.18 9.80 4.01
N THR A 168 -10.90 10.61 4.78
CA THR A 168 -10.39 11.76 5.53
C THR A 168 -10.38 11.48 7.04
N THR A 169 -10.74 10.27 7.45
CA THR A 169 -10.85 9.91 8.86
C THR A 169 -9.45 9.77 9.45
N SER A 170 -9.19 10.54 10.50
CA SER A 170 -7.95 10.40 11.28
C SER A 170 -7.92 9.00 11.88
N ALA A 171 -7.07 8.12 11.36
CA ALA A 171 -6.86 6.83 12.00
C ALA A 171 -6.35 7.09 13.43
N VAL A 172 -7.20 6.83 14.41
CA VAL A 172 -6.76 6.72 15.80
C VAL A 172 -5.76 5.57 15.82
N PRO A 173 -4.52 5.77 16.32
CA PRO A 173 -3.55 4.68 16.39
C PRO A 173 -4.22 3.48 17.08
N PRO A 174 -4.00 2.24 16.63
CA PRO A 174 -4.61 1.08 17.25
C PRO A 174 -4.23 1.10 18.73
N ARG A 175 -5.22 1.40 19.58
CA ARG A 175 -5.06 1.23 21.02
C ARG A 175 -4.64 -0.21 21.22
N ALA A 176 -3.48 -0.39 21.84
CA ALA A 176 -3.02 -1.71 22.25
C ALA A 176 -4.23 -2.46 22.81
N ARG A 177 -4.60 -3.55 22.19
CA ARG A 177 -5.69 -4.41 22.66
C ARG A 177 -5.21 -4.96 24.00
N VAL A 178 -5.62 -4.31 25.08
CA VAL A 178 -5.41 -4.83 26.42
C VAL A 178 -6.27 -6.10 26.48
N ILE A 179 -5.63 -7.24 26.33
CA ILE A 179 -6.24 -8.53 26.56
C ILE A 179 -6.45 -8.59 28.06
N TYR A 180 -7.65 -8.27 28.53
CA TYR A 180 -8.06 -8.65 29.86
C TYR A 180 -8.16 -10.19 29.85
N ALA A 181 -7.13 -10.83 30.38
CA ALA A 181 -7.22 -12.21 30.77
C ALA A 181 -8.28 -12.28 31.88
N SER A 182 -9.46 -12.81 31.55
CA SER A 182 -10.48 -13.15 32.51
C SER A 182 -9.91 -14.28 33.38
N GLY A 183 -9.28 -13.89 34.47
CA GLY A 183 -8.90 -14.77 35.54
C GLY A 183 -10.14 -15.07 36.39
N ASP A 184 -10.77 -16.18 36.09
CA ASP A 184 -11.70 -16.85 36.97
C ASP A 184 -10.93 -17.33 38.20
N SER A 185 -11.29 -16.82 39.37
CA SER A 185 -10.93 -17.47 40.65
C SER A 185 -11.86 -16.98 41.73
N SER A 186 -12.99 -17.66 41.83
CA SER A 186 -13.75 -17.82 43.05
C SER A 186 -12.86 -18.44 44.14
N THR A 187 -12.65 -17.72 45.25
CA THR A 187 -12.42 -18.34 46.55
C THR A 187 -12.99 -17.45 47.63
N SER A 188 -14.15 -17.86 48.10
CA SER A 188 -14.77 -17.45 49.34
C SER A 188 -13.94 -17.96 50.52
N ILE A 189 -13.53 -17.09 51.43
CA ILE A 189 -13.36 -17.45 52.86
C ILE A 189 -13.79 -16.26 53.71
N ALA A 190 -14.88 -16.49 54.41
CA ALA A 190 -15.32 -15.70 55.55
C ALA A 190 -14.44 -15.99 56.76
N HIS A 191 -14.20 -14.96 57.60
CA HIS A 191 -14.00 -14.96 59.07
C HIS A 191 -13.56 -13.54 59.38
N GLY A 192 -14.23 -12.68 60.08
CA GLY A 192 -14.83 -12.84 61.37
C GLY A 192 -13.92 -12.23 62.43
N ILE A 193 -14.52 -11.36 63.30
CA ILE A 193 -13.98 -10.85 64.60
C ILE A 193 -13.30 -9.47 64.51
N SER A 194 -14.01 -8.35 64.86
CA SER A 194 -14.42 -7.78 66.13
C SER A 194 -13.31 -7.16 67.02
N LEU A 195 -13.59 -5.88 67.42
CA LEU A 195 -13.21 -5.14 68.63
C LEU A 195 -11.73 -4.66 68.80
N ARG A 196 -11.46 -3.42 68.79
CA ARG A 196 -11.63 -2.38 69.81
C ARG A 196 -11.21 -0.99 69.24
#